data_fa37b7e1a870aff4bf0ef0a48e612fce
#
_entry.id   fa37b7e1a870aff4bf0ef0a48e612fce
#
_cell.length_a   1.000
_cell.length_b   1.000
_cell.length_c   1.000
_cell.angle_alpha   90.00
_cell.angle_beta   90.00
_cell.angle_gamma   90.00
#
_symmetry.space_group_name_H-M   'P 1'
#
loop_
_entity.id
_entity.type
_entity.pdbx_description
1 polymer ?
#
loop_
_entity_poly.entity_id
_entity_poly.type
_entity_poly.pdbx_seq_one_letter_code
_entity_poly.pdbx_strand_id
1 'polypeptide(L)'
;MKADYITRESLLPPYLAYPRFLLGMNVRLIAREVYIILLDMAYSGTDVRIDSHGRRYLTFYNKTIAEIIDRTPSTVAQTLRELEDAGLIEKKLISRSAPYHVYVKLPDGEDV
;
A
#
# COMPACT_ATOMS: atom_id res chain seq x y z
N MET A 1 -17.28 10.30 17.07
CA MET A 1 -16.62 11.42 16.38
C MET A 1 -17.63 12.48 16.01
N LYS A 2 -17.29 13.74 16.22
CA LYS A 2 -18.13 14.85 15.80
C LYS A 2 -17.45 15.55 14.62
N ALA A 3 -18.17 15.70 13.51
CA ALA A 3 -17.64 16.37 12.33
C ALA A 3 -18.15 17.80 12.26
N ASP A 4 -17.37 18.69 11.69
CA ASP A 4 -17.70 20.09 11.51
C ASP A 4 -17.36 20.53 10.08
N TYR A 5 -17.79 21.73 9.72
CA TYR A 5 -17.59 22.25 8.37
C TYR A 5 -16.11 22.58 8.11
N ILE A 6 -15.69 22.38 6.87
CA ILE A 6 -14.39 22.86 6.41
C ILE A 6 -14.50 24.37 6.19
N THR A 7 -13.58 25.12 6.78
CA THR A 7 -13.49 26.58 6.65
C THR A 7 -12.10 26.96 6.18
N ARG A 8 -11.85 28.25 6.01
CA ARG A 8 -10.50 28.74 5.63
C ARG A 8 -9.44 28.43 6.67
N GLU A 9 -9.81 28.28 7.92
CA GLU A 9 -8.89 28.01 9.01
C GLU A 9 -8.73 26.53 9.31
N SER A 10 -9.45 25.66 8.59
CA SER A 10 -9.41 24.23 8.82
C SER A 10 -8.04 23.66 8.48
N LEU A 11 -7.53 22.78 9.33
CA LEU A 11 -6.31 22.02 9.09
C LEU A 11 -6.69 20.58 8.79
N LEU A 12 -5.96 19.96 7.86
CA LEU A 12 -6.19 18.55 7.58
C LEU A 12 -5.62 17.70 8.71
N PRO A 13 -6.41 16.71 9.20
CA PRO A 13 -5.85 15.72 10.12
C PRO A 13 -4.83 14.84 9.37
N PRO A 14 -4.09 13.98 10.07
CA PRO A 14 -3.25 13.00 9.41
C PRO A 14 -4.03 12.20 8.38
N TYR A 15 -3.44 11.94 7.23
CA TYR A 15 -4.12 11.27 6.13
C TYR A 15 -3.14 10.42 5.33
N LEU A 16 -3.70 9.46 4.58
CA LEU A 16 -2.94 8.66 3.62
C LEU A 16 -3.16 9.24 2.23
N ALA A 17 -2.08 9.33 1.45
CA ALA A 17 -2.17 9.80 0.07
C ALA A 17 -2.93 8.77 -0.78
N TYR A 18 -3.91 9.23 -1.54
CA TYR A 18 -4.68 8.39 -2.46
C TYR A 18 -4.37 8.86 -3.89
N PRO A 19 -3.45 8.20 -4.59
CA PRO A 19 -3.07 8.62 -5.94
C PRO A 19 -4.25 8.56 -6.90
N ARG A 20 -4.39 9.57 -7.73
CA ARG A 20 -5.53 9.68 -8.65
C ARG A 20 -5.61 8.53 -9.66
N PHE A 21 -4.47 7.96 -10.05
CA PHE A 21 -4.49 6.88 -11.03
C PHE A 21 -5.30 5.68 -10.57
N LEU A 22 -5.44 5.47 -9.25
CA LEU A 22 -6.24 4.38 -8.71
C LEU A 22 -7.71 4.48 -9.10
N LEU A 23 -8.21 5.70 -9.33
CA LEU A 23 -9.62 5.92 -9.70
C LEU A 23 -9.94 5.32 -11.07
N GLY A 24 -8.96 5.22 -11.95
CA GLY A 24 -9.14 4.65 -13.29
C GLY A 24 -8.81 3.16 -13.38
N MET A 25 -8.41 2.54 -12.30
CA MET A 25 -8.00 1.13 -12.32
C MET A 25 -9.16 0.22 -11.94
N ASN A 26 -9.21 -0.93 -12.61
CA ASN A 26 -10.22 -1.95 -12.34
C ASN A 26 -9.75 -2.90 -11.24
N VAL A 27 -9.64 -2.36 -10.03
CA VAL A 27 -9.32 -3.14 -8.82
C VAL A 27 -10.35 -2.83 -7.74
N ARG A 28 -10.57 -3.80 -6.85
CA ARG A 28 -11.55 -3.64 -5.77
C ARG A 28 -11.13 -2.53 -4.82
N LEU A 29 -12.11 -1.94 -4.12
CA LEU A 29 -11.83 -0.88 -3.14
C LEU A 29 -10.87 -1.34 -2.06
N ILE A 30 -10.99 -2.58 -1.58
CA ILE A 30 -10.09 -3.13 -0.57
C ILE A 30 -8.64 -3.17 -1.09
N ALA A 31 -8.45 -3.45 -2.37
CA ALA A 31 -7.12 -3.46 -2.98
C ALA A 31 -6.53 -2.05 -3.03
N ARG A 32 -7.34 -1.04 -3.33
CA ARG A 32 -6.89 0.36 -3.30
C ARG A 32 -6.49 0.77 -1.89
N GLU A 33 -7.28 0.38 -0.88
CA GLU A 33 -6.99 0.68 0.51
C GLU A 33 -5.66 0.05 0.95
N VAL A 34 -5.45 -1.22 0.63
CA VAL A 34 -4.19 -1.89 0.95
C VAL A 34 -3.02 -1.22 0.22
N TYR A 35 -3.21 -0.87 -1.06
CA TYR A 35 -2.16 -0.22 -1.83
C TYR A 35 -1.75 1.12 -1.20
N ILE A 36 -2.70 1.98 -0.80
CA ILE A 36 -2.35 3.27 -0.19
C ILE A 36 -1.65 3.11 1.16
N ILE A 37 -1.98 2.06 1.92
CA ILE A 37 -1.26 1.75 3.16
C ILE A 37 0.18 1.35 2.84
N LEU A 38 0.38 0.48 1.86
CA LEU A 38 1.72 0.04 1.46
C LEU A 38 2.53 1.19 0.89
N LEU A 39 1.90 2.07 0.12
CA LEU A 39 2.55 3.25 -0.44
C LEU A 39 3.05 4.18 0.67
N ASP A 40 2.22 4.42 1.68
CA ASP A 40 2.60 5.22 2.83
C ASP A 40 3.78 4.61 3.57
N MET A 41 3.75 3.30 3.81
CA MET A 41 4.85 2.58 4.45
C MET A 41 6.15 2.70 3.63
N ALA A 42 6.04 2.64 2.31
CA ALA A 42 7.21 2.72 1.43
C ALA A 42 7.84 4.11 1.40
N TYR A 43 7.05 5.16 1.58
CA TYR A 43 7.55 6.54 1.54
C TYR A 43 7.95 7.09 2.89
N SER A 44 7.17 6.84 3.91
CA SER A 44 7.35 7.47 5.23
C SER A 44 7.55 6.46 6.36
N GLY A 45 7.52 5.19 6.07
CA GLY A 45 7.72 4.15 7.08
C GLY A 45 9.16 4.07 7.56
N THR A 46 9.34 3.68 8.82
CA THR A 46 10.66 3.49 9.42
C THR A 46 11.29 2.15 9.04
N ASP A 47 10.47 1.21 8.57
CA ASP A 47 10.89 -0.16 8.26
C ASP A 47 11.16 -0.40 6.78
N VAL A 48 11.08 0.65 5.96
CA VAL A 48 11.37 0.52 4.54
C VAL A 48 12.86 0.29 4.33
N ARG A 49 13.20 -0.65 3.44
CA ARG A 49 14.56 -1.02 3.12
C ARG A 49 14.85 -0.72 1.65
N ILE A 50 16.12 -0.74 1.29
CA ILE A 50 16.58 -0.46 -0.08
C ILE A 50 17.46 -1.60 -0.54
N ASP A 51 17.18 -2.14 -1.73
CA ASP A 51 17.96 -3.23 -2.31
C ASP A 51 19.21 -2.70 -3.03
N SER A 52 19.99 -3.60 -3.62
CA SER A 52 21.24 -3.24 -4.32
C SER A 52 21.03 -2.38 -5.57
N HIS A 53 19.80 -2.29 -6.06
CA HIS A 53 19.44 -1.47 -7.23
C HIS A 53 18.81 -0.13 -6.83
N GLY A 54 18.80 0.20 -5.54
CA GLY A 54 18.18 1.42 -5.04
C GLY A 54 16.66 1.38 -4.95
N ARG A 55 16.05 0.23 -5.05
CA ARG A 55 14.60 0.06 -4.98
C ARG A 55 14.16 -0.13 -3.53
N ARG A 56 13.10 0.56 -3.16
CA ARG A 56 12.52 0.41 -1.82
C ARG A 56 11.65 -0.83 -1.77
N TYR A 57 11.74 -1.56 -0.67
CA TYR A 57 10.88 -2.71 -0.43
C TYR A 57 10.46 -2.78 1.03
N LEU A 58 9.34 -3.47 1.25
CA LEU A 58 8.76 -3.69 2.57
C LEU A 58 8.82 -5.16 2.92
N THR A 59 8.92 -5.43 4.22
CA THR A 59 8.68 -6.78 4.75
C THR A 59 7.60 -6.66 5.82
N PHE A 60 6.60 -7.52 5.76
CA PHE A 60 5.53 -7.54 6.75
C PHE A 60 4.86 -8.91 6.72
N TYR A 61 4.15 -9.21 7.78
CA TYR A 61 3.25 -10.36 7.81
C TYR A 61 1.85 -9.90 7.44
N ASN A 62 1.12 -10.74 6.72
CA ASN A 62 -0.26 -10.40 6.31
C ASN A 62 -1.14 -10.04 7.50
N LYS A 63 -0.89 -10.65 8.65
CA LYS A 63 -1.59 -10.34 9.89
C LYS A 63 -1.50 -8.85 10.25
N THR A 64 -0.35 -8.24 10.04
CA THR A 64 -0.14 -6.82 10.35
C THR A 64 -1.07 -5.93 9.53
N ILE A 65 -1.14 -6.18 8.23
CA ILE A 65 -2.04 -5.42 7.35
C ILE A 65 -3.50 -5.73 7.68
N ALA A 66 -3.79 -7.01 7.95
CA ALA A 66 -5.15 -7.45 8.30
C ALA A 66 -5.69 -6.70 9.52
N GLU A 67 -4.87 -6.46 10.53
CA GLU A 67 -5.26 -5.72 11.72
C GLU A 67 -5.57 -4.26 11.40
N ILE A 68 -4.79 -3.65 10.50
CA ILE A 68 -4.99 -2.24 10.10
C ILE A 68 -6.34 -2.07 9.40
N ILE A 69 -6.70 -2.98 8.50
CA ILE A 69 -7.92 -2.87 7.69
C ILE A 69 -9.12 -3.61 8.26
N ASP A 70 -8.95 -4.23 9.44
CA ASP A 70 -9.99 -5.02 10.10
C ASP A 70 -10.54 -6.13 9.19
N ARG A 71 -9.63 -6.92 8.66
CA ARG A 71 -9.92 -8.08 7.81
C ARG A 71 -9.06 -9.27 8.25
N THR A 72 -9.23 -10.40 7.59
CA THR A 72 -8.44 -11.60 7.87
C THR A 72 -7.13 -11.60 7.07
N PRO A 73 -6.08 -12.30 7.55
CA PRO A 73 -4.86 -12.47 6.76
C PRO A 73 -5.12 -13.12 5.39
N SER A 74 -6.11 -13.99 5.30
CA SER A 74 -6.52 -14.61 4.03
C SER A 74 -7.00 -13.55 3.02
N THR A 75 -7.81 -12.59 3.48
CA THR A 75 -8.25 -11.47 2.65
C THR A 75 -7.07 -10.63 2.17
N VAL A 76 -6.10 -10.36 3.05
CA VAL A 76 -4.89 -9.64 2.68
C VAL A 76 -4.11 -10.40 1.60
N ALA A 77 -3.95 -11.72 1.77
CA ALA A 77 -3.24 -12.54 0.78
C ALA A 77 -3.89 -12.46 -0.60
N GLN A 78 -5.23 -12.53 -0.66
CA GLN A 78 -5.98 -12.39 -1.91
C GLN A 78 -5.81 -11.00 -2.51
N THR A 79 -5.85 -9.98 -1.67
CA THR A 79 -5.73 -8.58 -2.10
C THR A 79 -4.34 -8.28 -2.64
N LEU A 80 -3.29 -8.80 -2.00
CA LEU A 80 -1.93 -8.65 -2.50
C LEU A 80 -1.76 -9.32 -3.86
N ARG A 81 -2.40 -10.48 -4.07
CA ARG A 81 -2.40 -11.16 -5.36
C ARG A 81 -3.06 -10.31 -6.44
N GLU A 82 -4.18 -9.68 -6.10
CA GLU A 82 -4.87 -8.76 -7.00
C GLU A 82 -3.99 -7.57 -7.38
N LEU A 83 -3.29 -6.98 -6.41
CA LEU A 83 -2.38 -5.86 -6.65
C LEU A 83 -1.18 -6.28 -7.51
N GLU A 84 -0.66 -7.48 -7.30
CA GLU A 84 0.43 -8.01 -8.10
C GLU A 84 -0.01 -8.24 -9.55
N ASP A 85 -1.20 -8.82 -9.74
CA ASP A 85 -1.78 -9.03 -11.07
C ASP A 85 -2.04 -7.72 -11.81
N ALA A 86 -2.38 -6.67 -11.06
CA ALA A 86 -2.58 -5.34 -11.62
C ALA A 86 -1.27 -4.58 -11.89
N GLY A 87 -0.13 -5.15 -11.52
CA GLY A 87 1.17 -4.51 -11.72
C GLY A 87 1.52 -3.44 -10.71
N LEU A 88 0.78 -3.34 -9.62
CA LEU A 88 0.99 -2.29 -8.61
C LEU A 88 1.96 -2.67 -7.51
N ILE A 89 2.22 -3.95 -7.34
CA ILE A 89 3.26 -4.46 -6.44
C ILE A 89 3.96 -5.63 -7.09
N GLU A 90 5.15 -5.95 -6.56
CA GLU A 90 5.89 -7.15 -6.91
C GLU A 90 6.34 -7.82 -5.61
N LYS A 91 6.06 -9.10 -5.47
CA LYS A 91 6.51 -9.88 -4.32
C LYS A 91 7.66 -10.76 -4.72
N LYS A 92 8.74 -10.75 -3.93
CA LYS A 92 9.90 -11.64 -4.12
C LYS A 92 10.07 -12.54 -2.92
N LEU A 93 10.08 -13.84 -3.16
CA LEU A 93 10.41 -14.82 -2.15
C LEU A 93 11.92 -14.89 -1.99
N ILE A 94 12.41 -14.61 -0.78
CA ILE A 94 13.84 -14.64 -0.48
C ILE A 94 14.23 -15.98 0.14
N SER A 95 13.41 -16.46 1.08
CA SER A 95 13.60 -17.79 1.67
C SER A 95 12.25 -18.28 2.20
N ARG A 96 12.16 -19.60 2.46
CA ARG A 96 10.90 -20.18 2.96
C ARG A 96 10.54 -19.72 4.37
N SER A 97 11.53 -19.29 5.14
CA SER A 97 11.32 -18.89 6.54
C SER A 97 11.23 -17.40 6.75
N ALA A 98 11.36 -16.61 5.69
CA ALA A 98 11.31 -15.15 5.77
C ALA A 98 10.08 -14.59 5.06
N PRO A 99 9.57 -13.42 5.49
CA PRO A 99 8.52 -12.72 4.74
C PRO A 99 8.99 -12.37 3.33
N TYR A 100 8.03 -12.23 2.41
CA TYR A 100 8.33 -11.73 1.07
C TYR A 100 8.89 -10.32 1.14
N HIS A 101 9.77 -9.99 0.18
CA HIS A 101 10.09 -8.61 -0.11
C HIS A 101 9.01 -8.06 -1.04
N VAL A 102 8.33 -7.00 -0.61
CA VAL A 102 7.21 -6.41 -1.35
C VAL A 102 7.64 -5.05 -1.88
N TYR A 103 7.66 -4.92 -3.20
CA TYR A 103 7.99 -3.69 -3.89
C TYR A 103 6.70 -3.00 -4.32
N VAL A 104 6.48 -1.77 -3.85
CA VAL A 104 5.34 -0.96 -4.26
C VAL A 104 5.74 -0.23 -5.53
N LYS A 105 4.89 -0.30 -6.56
CA LYS A 105 5.17 0.27 -7.87
C LYS A 105 4.27 1.46 -8.14
N LEU A 106 4.78 2.40 -8.90
CA LEU A 106 4.06 3.57 -9.38
C LEU A 106 4.00 3.53 -10.90
N PRO A 107 2.95 4.05 -11.52
CA PRO A 107 2.92 4.16 -12.98
C PRO A 107 4.02 5.11 -13.45
N ASP A 108 4.47 4.95 -14.69
CA ASP A 108 5.42 5.85 -15.31
C ASP A 108 4.86 7.28 -15.33
N GLY A 109 5.75 8.27 -15.31
CA GLY A 109 5.36 9.67 -15.34
C GLY A 109 4.47 10.04 -16.52
N GLU A 110 4.56 9.30 -17.62
CA GLU A 110 3.72 9.50 -18.80
C GLU A 110 2.25 9.09 -18.60
N ASP A 111 1.98 8.24 -17.62
CA ASP A 111 0.64 7.72 -17.33
C ASP A 111 -0.06 8.47 -16.20
N VAL A 112 0.54 9.52 -15.70
CA VAL A 112 0.03 10.27 -14.55
C VAL A 112 -0.78 11.47 -14.99
#